data_9adf2ef1831a03579d8b75bb8f1b6d65
#
_entry.id   9adf2ef1831a03579d8b75bb8f1b6d65
#
_cell.length_a   1.000
_cell.length_b   1.000
_cell.length_c   1.000
_cell.angle_alpha   90.00
_cell.angle_beta   90.00
_cell.angle_gamma   90.00
#
_symmetry.space_group_name_H-M   'P 1'
#
loop_
_entity.id
_entity.type
_entity.pdbx_description
1 polymer ?
#
loop_
_entity_poly.entity_id
_entity_poly.type
_entity_poly.pdbx_seq_one_letter_code
_entity_poly.pdbx_strand_id
1 'polypeptide(L)'
;MKKTVKFLILTLILGLCCFTGKFSFYANAETATKIYLGGFPAGFNIYTKGAFVAGLSDVITENGIESPAKDAGIHVGDVILYLNGAEINNAKDIENTLKTAKSGKITVIYVRNGDENSTEILPVKDLSGIKRLGIFVRDNFNGIGTVTFINGERIATLGHPILGEYGEIMQITGGEIYKSDITGYVKGERGTAGELRGIFLKNQSIAKIDKNCLYGVFGNIAENFDKSTLTEIEIGDAQIGCASIFTTIDGTEPKMYDISIVKTDTLFSDTKNYVIKVSDKGLLETTGGIVQGMSGSPIIQNGKLVGAITHVFINDPTRGFGISVKNMINQ
;
A
#
# COMPACT_ATOMS: atom_id res chain seq x y z
N MET A 1 -13.82 -80.82 -1.96
CA MET A 1 -14.22 -79.51 -1.52
C MET A 1 -13.13 -78.62 -0.89
N LYS A 2 -12.28 -79.13 0.04
CA LYS A 2 -11.23 -78.25 0.70
C LYS A 2 -10.05 -77.85 -0.19
N LYS A 3 -9.71 -78.62 -1.25
CA LYS A 3 -8.62 -78.24 -2.20
C LYS A 3 -9.06 -77.23 -3.25
N THR A 4 -10.28 -77.28 -3.71
CA THR A 4 -10.84 -76.33 -4.68
C THR A 4 -11.05 -74.92 -4.10
N VAL A 5 -11.46 -74.84 -2.81
CA VAL A 5 -11.61 -73.53 -2.14
C VAL A 5 -10.26 -72.86 -1.90
N LYS A 6 -9.20 -73.62 -1.57
CA LYS A 6 -7.84 -73.06 -1.42
C LYS A 6 -7.26 -72.55 -2.73
N PHE A 7 -7.57 -73.18 -3.85
CA PHE A 7 -7.11 -72.75 -5.14
C PHE A 7 -7.85 -71.47 -5.59
N LEU A 8 -9.15 -71.36 -5.30
CA LEU A 8 -9.96 -70.16 -5.62
C LEU A 8 -9.50 -68.94 -4.77
N ILE A 9 -9.13 -69.14 -3.52
CA ILE A 9 -8.61 -68.05 -2.63
C ILE A 9 -7.23 -67.62 -3.09
N LEU A 10 -6.37 -68.55 -3.57
CA LEU A 10 -5.03 -68.21 -4.03
C LEU A 10 -5.07 -67.43 -5.37
N THR A 11 -6.01 -67.76 -6.26
CA THR A 11 -6.21 -67.02 -7.51
C THR A 11 -6.85 -65.63 -7.29
N LEU A 12 -7.69 -65.49 -6.24
CA LEU A 12 -8.26 -64.21 -5.88
C LEU A 12 -7.21 -63.24 -5.27
N ILE A 13 -6.28 -63.78 -4.45
CA ILE A 13 -5.16 -63.02 -3.89
C ILE A 13 -4.13 -62.64 -4.96
N LEU A 14 -3.82 -63.53 -5.92
CA LEU A 14 -2.96 -63.17 -7.06
C LEU A 14 -3.63 -62.14 -8.00
N GLY A 15 -4.95 -62.21 -8.20
CA GLY A 15 -5.71 -61.23 -8.97
C GLY A 15 -5.73 -59.83 -8.31
N LEU A 16 -5.76 -59.76 -6.97
CA LEU A 16 -5.70 -58.50 -6.23
C LEU A 16 -4.30 -57.85 -6.29
N CYS A 17 -3.22 -58.64 -6.35
CA CYS A 17 -1.88 -58.09 -6.52
C CYS A 17 -1.57 -57.58 -7.90
N CYS A 18 -2.31 -58.00 -8.96
CA CYS A 18 -2.14 -57.50 -10.30
C CYS A 18 -2.96 -56.18 -10.56
N PHE A 19 -3.88 -55.84 -9.66
CA PHE A 19 -4.67 -54.59 -9.73
C PHE A 19 -4.05 -53.45 -8.93
N THR A 20 -2.84 -53.58 -8.41
CA THR A 20 -2.03 -52.44 -8.02
C THR A 20 -1.51 -51.77 -9.29
N GLY A 21 -2.45 -51.31 -10.11
CA GLY A 21 -2.20 -50.32 -11.14
C GLY A 21 -1.42 -49.19 -10.53
N LYS A 22 -0.32 -48.82 -11.14
CA LYS A 22 0.55 -47.72 -10.83
C LYS A 22 -0.30 -46.50 -10.45
N PHE A 23 -0.67 -46.34 -9.19
CA PHE A 23 -0.98 -45.06 -8.62
C PHE A 23 0.35 -44.32 -8.55
N SER A 24 0.74 -43.74 -9.68
CA SER A 24 1.69 -42.65 -9.68
C SER A 24 1.00 -41.52 -8.91
N PHE A 25 1.30 -41.42 -7.62
CA PHE A 25 1.15 -40.18 -6.92
C PHE A 25 2.08 -39.19 -7.66
N TYR A 26 1.54 -38.45 -8.62
CA TYR A 26 2.14 -37.18 -8.99
C TYR A 26 2.01 -36.32 -7.74
N ALA A 27 3.00 -36.38 -6.85
CA ALA A 27 3.28 -35.28 -5.98
C ALA A 27 3.62 -34.15 -6.97
N ASN A 28 2.66 -33.30 -7.30
CA ASN A 28 2.97 -31.98 -7.75
C ASN A 28 3.74 -31.38 -6.57
N ALA A 29 5.06 -31.45 -6.62
CA ALA A 29 5.88 -30.55 -5.87
C ALA A 29 5.52 -29.18 -6.46
N GLU A 30 4.56 -28.50 -5.83
CA GLU A 30 4.33 -27.09 -6.03
C GLU A 30 5.71 -26.47 -5.80
N THR A 31 6.39 -26.08 -6.88
CA THR A 31 7.68 -25.43 -6.79
C THR A 31 7.43 -24.21 -5.91
N ALA A 32 7.93 -24.28 -4.67
CA ALA A 32 7.70 -23.21 -3.71
C ALA A 32 8.13 -21.91 -4.35
N THR A 33 7.17 -21.00 -4.52
CA THR A 33 7.44 -19.69 -5.13
C THR A 33 8.40 -18.95 -4.20
N LYS A 34 9.63 -18.80 -4.65
CA LYS A 34 10.65 -18.03 -3.95
C LYS A 34 10.52 -16.57 -4.32
N ILE A 35 10.55 -15.73 -3.32
CA ILE A 35 10.47 -14.28 -3.46
C ILE A 35 11.57 -13.64 -2.62
N TYR A 36 11.89 -12.39 -2.89
CA TYR A 36 12.85 -11.63 -2.10
C TYR A 36 12.14 -10.91 -0.96
N LEU A 37 12.68 -11.10 0.26
CA LEU A 37 12.16 -10.49 1.48
C LEU A 37 12.43 -8.98 1.47
N GLY A 38 11.42 -8.18 1.82
CA GLY A 38 11.51 -6.75 2.00
C GLY A 38 11.99 -6.36 3.41
N GLY A 39 11.17 -5.63 4.15
CA GLY A 39 11.43 -5.16 5.53
C GLY A 39 12.09 -3.79 5.58
N PHE A 40 12.69 -3.32 4.50
CA PHE A 40 13.31 -2.01 4.42
C PHE A 40 12.27 -0.87 4.21
N PRO A 41 12.58 0.35 4.69
CA PRO A 41 11.66 1.46 4.62
C PRO A 41 11.57 2.00 3.20
N ALA A 42 10.37 2.39 2.81
CA ALA A 42 10.07 2.96 1.53
C ALA A 42 9.32 4.29 1.66
N GLY A 43 9.76 5.30 0.93
CA GLY A 43 9.06 6.56 0.76
C GLY A 43 8.19 6.51 -0.49
N PHE A 44 6.92 6.79 -0.32
CA PHE A 44 5.93 6.79 -1.40
C PHE A 44 5.67 8.20 -1.86
N ASN A 45 5.74 8.43 -3.16
CA ASN A 45 5.25 9.63 -3.82
C ASN A 45 4.17 9.19 -4.82
N ILE A 46 2.91 9.41 -4.46
CA ILE A 46 1.73 8.95 -5.20
C ILE A 46 1.18 10.10 -6.02
N TYR A 47 0.93 9.86 -7.29
CA TYR A 47 0.26 10.78 -8.20
C TYR A 47 -1.21 10.39 -8.31
N THR A 48 -2.09 11.36 -8.08
CA THR A 48 -3.54 11.13 -8.10
C THR A 48 -4.14 11.57 -9.42
N LYS A 49 -5.31 11.04 -9.73
CA LYS A 49 -6.15 11.60 -10.77
C LYS A 49 -6.80 12.86 -10.23
N GLY A 50 -6.59 13.98 -10.93
CA GLY A 50 -7.10 15.28 -10.52
C GLY A 50 -6.21 16.01 -9.52
N ALA A 51 -6.46 17.30 -9.35
CA ALA A 51 -5.76 18.16 -8.40
C ALA A 51 -6.65 18.38 -7.16
N PHE A 52 -6.21 17.86 -6.00
CA PHE A 52 -6.93 18.00 -4.73
C PHE A 52 -6.85 19.43 -4.21
N VAL A 53 -7.98 20.06 -3.92
CA VAL A 53 -8.06 21.40 -3.33
C VAL A 53 -7.70 21.32 -1.85
N ALA A 54 -6.47 21.66 -1.52
CA ALA A 54 -5.94 21.65 -0.15
C ALA A 54 -6.26 22.95 0.61
N GLY A 55 -6.64 24.01 -0.11
CA GLY A 55 -6.97 25.30 0.50
C GLY A 55 -7.56 26.27 -0.52
N LEU A 56 -8.27 27.26 -0.03
CA LEU A 56 -8.74 28.41 -0.79
C LEU A 56 -7.97 29.66 -0.35
N SER A 57 -7.71 30.55 -1.29
CA SER A 57 -7.08 31.84 -1.02
C SER A 57 -7.80 32.97 -1.74
N ASP A 58 -7.77 34.11 -1.14
CA ASP A 58 -8.15 35.36 -1.80
C ASP A 58 -7.03 35.77 -2.78
N VAL A 59 -7.40 36.48 -3.85
CA VAL A 59 -6.48 37.03 -4.85
C VAL A 59 -6.52 38.53 -4.76
N ILE A 60 -5.35 39.15 -4.58
CA ILE A 60 -5.22 40.62 -4.60
C ILE A 60 -5.13 41.04 -6.07
N THR A 61 -6.09 41.86 -6.50
CA THR A 61 -6.20 42.38 -7.86
C THR A 61 -6.07 43.90 -7.83
N GLU A 62 -6.00 44.55 -8.98
CA GLU A 62 -6.06 46.01 -9.10
C GLU A 62 -7.41 46.61 -8.60
N ASN A 63 -8.47 45.79 -8.59
CA ASN A 63 -9.82 46.21 -8.16
C ASN A 63 -10.11 45.88 -6.69
N GLY A 64 -9.15 45.28 -5.96
CA GLY A 64 -9.32 44.85 -4.59
C GLY A 64 -9.09 43.35 -4.37
N ILE A 65 -9.72 42.80 -3.34
CA ILE A 65 -9.59 41.38 -2.97
C ILE A 65 -10.76 40.62 -3.58
N GLU A 66 -10.47 39.58 -4.33
CA GLU A 66 -11.44 38.70 -4.99
C GLU A 66 -11.20 37.23 -4.61
N SER A 67 -12.25 36.40 -4.57
CA SER A 67 -12.20 35.00 -4.14
C SER A 67 -12.85 34.05 -5.18
N PRO A 68 -12.29 33.94 -6.41
CA PRO A 68 -12.99 33.32 -7.55
C PRO A 68 -13.50 31.92 -7.32
N ALA A 69 -12.67 31.04 -6.73
CA ALA A 69 -13.05 29.67 -6.47
C ALA A 69 -14.10 29.53 -5.37
N LYS A 70 -13.97 30.37 -4.31
CA LYS A 70 -14.91 30.39 -3.19
C LYS A 70 -16.29 30.90 -3.67
N ASP A 71 -16.30 31.95 -4.48
CA ASP A 71 -17.53 32.53 -5.03
C ASP A 71 -18.23 31.58 -6.02
N ALA A 72 -17.45 30.70 -6.67
CA ALA A 72 -17.96 29.65 -7.54
C ALA A 72 -18.38 28.36 -6.79
N GLY A 73 -18.27 28.35 -5.47
CA GLY A 73 -18.67 27.21 -4.63
C GLY A 73 -17.70 26.03 -4.62
N ILE A 74 -16.43 26.24 -4.96
CA ILE A 74 -15.37 25.26 -4.74
C ILE A 74 -15.03 25.23 -3.25
N HIS A 75 -14.81 24.02 -2.70
CA HIS A 75 -14.46 23.80 -1.30
C HIS A 75 -13.11 23.10 -1.18
N VAL A 76 -12.50 23.20 0.00
CA VAL A 76 -11.41 22.32 0.40
C VAL A 76 -11.93 20.89 0.42
N GLY A 77 -11.15 19.95 -0.11
CA GLY A 77 -11.58 18.56 -0.29
C GLY A 77 -12.07 18.21 -1.70
N ASP A 78 -12.41 19.20 -2.53
CA ASP A 78 -12.75 18.94 -3.93
C ASP A 78 -11.53 18.45 -4.72
N VAL A 79 -11.76 17.56 -5.70
CA VAL A 79 -10.72 17.09 -6.62
C VAL A 79 -11.05 17.63 -8.02
N ILE A 80 -10.28 18.58 -8.52
CA ILE A 80 -10.47 19.16 -9.85
C ILE A 80 -10.00 18.20 -10.91
N LEU A 81 -10.90 17.75 -11.80
CA LEU A 81 -10.61 16.81 -12.89
C LEU A 81 -10.36 17.51 -14.21
N TYR A 82 -11.15 18.55 -14.54
CA TYR A 82 -11.06 19.24 -15.82
C TYR A 82 -11.27 20.76 -15.67
N LEU A 83 -10.55 21.53 -16.48
CA LEU A 83 -10.77 22.95 -16.71
C LEU A 83 -10.98 23.20 -18.22
N ASN A 84 -12.16 23.69 -18.63
CA ASN A 84 -12.55 23.87 -20.03
C ASN A 84 -12.27 22.61 -20.90
N GLY A 85 -12.49 21.42 -20.35
CA GLY A 85 -12.25 20.14 -21.02
C GLY A 85 -10.79 19.68 -21.04
N ALA A 86 -9.84 20.49 -20.56
CA ALA A 86 -8.45 20.04 -20.36
C ALA A 86 -8.36 19.25 -19.06
N GLU A 87 -7.75 18.06 -19.12
CA GLU A 87 -7.49 17.22 -17.95
C GLU A 87 -6.50 17.90 -17.00
N ILE A 88 -6.79 17.83 -15.71
CA ILE A 88 -6.00 18.43 -14.64
C ILE A 88 -5.54 17.32 -13.71
N ASN A 89 -4.23 17.14 -13.59
CA ASN A 89 -3.62 16.19 -12.68
C ASN A 89 -2.69 16.85 -11.64
N ASN A 90 -2.34 18.14 -11.88
CA ASN A 90 -1.41 18.86 -11.00
C ASN A 90 -1.59 20.38 -11.11
N ALA A 91 -0.91 21.11 -10.23
CA ALA A 91 -0.94 22.59 -10.21
C ALA A 91 -0.47 23.20 -11.53
N LYS A 92 0.50 22.59 -12.21
CA LYS A 92 1.05 23.08 -13.47
C LYS A 92 0.04 22.98 -14.62
N ASP A 93 -0.81 21.95 -14.63
CA ASP A 93 -1.88 21.82 -15.62
C ASP A 93 -2.89 22.95 -15.47
N ILE A 94 -3.23 23.31 -14.22
CA ILE A 94 -4.07 24.47 -13.93
C ILE A 94 -3.44 25.76 -14.47
N GLU A 95 -2.17 26.01 -14.15
CA GLU A 95 -1.46 27.19 -14.65
C GLU A 95 -1.43 27.26 -16.18
N ASN A 96 -1.11 26.15 -16.84
CA ASN A 96 -1.04 26.06 -18.29
C ASN A 96 -2.40 26.32 -18.93
N THR A 97 -3.47 25.74 -18.39
CA THR A 97 -4.84 25.95 -18.86
C THR A 97 -5.26 27.41 -18.67
N LEU A 98 -4.96 28.03 -17.55
CA LEU A 98 -5.25 29.43 -17.30
C LEU A 98 -4.50 30.40 -18.22
N LYS A 99 -3.24 30.11 -18.59
CA LYS A 99 -2.44 30.86 -19.53
C LYS A 99 -3.07 30.89 -20.92
N THR A 100 -3.59 29.74 -21.36
CA THR A 100 -4.15 29.59 -22.72
C THR A 100 -5.66 29.92 -22.79
N ALA A 101 -6.34 29.94 -21.66
CA ALA A 101 -7.77 30.24 -21.59
C ALA A 101 -8.06 31.67 -22.13
N LYS A 102 -9.09 31.77 -22.96
CA LYS A 102 -9.62 33.07 -23.40
C LYS A 102 -10.15 33.86 -22.19
N SER A 103 -10.46 35.16 -22.37
CA SER A 103 -11.16 35.93 -21.34
C SER A 103 -12.56 35.36 -21.13
N GLY A 104 -13.00 35.31 -19.87
CA GLY A 104 -14.32 34.82 -19.49
C GLY A 104 -14.28 33.72 -18.44
N LYS A 105 -15.45 33.16 -18.18
CA LYS A 105 -15.60 32.05 -17.23
C LYS A 105 -14.99 30.79 -17.78
N ILE A 106 -14.50 29.97 -16.87
CA ILE A 106 -13.93 28.65 -17.13
C ILE A 106 -14.86 27.62 -16.48
N THR A 107 -15.24 26.58 -17.24
CA THR A 107 -15.97 25.45 -16.73
C THR A 107 -14.98 24.56 -15.93
N VAL A 108 -15.36 24.22 -14.70
CA VAL A 108 -14.60 23.33 -13.80
C VAL A 108 -15.44 22.10 -13.55
N ILE A 109 -14.87 20.92 -13.85
CA ILE A 109 -15.43 19.62 -13.43
C ILE A 109 -14.61 19.13 -12.26
N TYR A 110 -15.27 18.77 -11.17
CA TYR A 110 -14.65 18.33 -9.94
C TYR A 110 -15.44 17.23 -9.25
N VAL A 111 -14.78 16.44 -8.42
CA VAL A 111 -15.40 15.43 -7.56
C VAL A 111 -15.50 15.99 -6.14
N ARG A 112 -16.68 15.84 -5.52
CA ARG A 112 -16.94 16.14 -4.11
C ARG A 112 -17.73 14.99 -3.51
N ASN A 113 -17.22 14.40 -2.40
CA ASN A 113 -17.84 13.26 -1.72
C ASN A 113 -18.11 12.06 -2.64
N GLY A 114 -17.26 11.85 -3.68
CA GLY A 114 -17.43 10.78 -4.65
C GLY A 114 -18.31 11.13 -5.86
N ASP A 115 -19.03 12.22 -5.84
CA ASP A 115 -19.91 12.66 -6.93
C ASP A 115 -19.22 13.68 -7.84
N GLU A 116 -19.37 13.53 -9.15
CA GLU A 116 -18.89 14.48 -10.15
C GLU A 116 -19.83 15.69 -10.22
N ASN A 117 -19.25 16.88 -10.15
CA ASN A 117 -19.95 18.15 -10.15
C ASN A 117 -19.34 19.10 -11.19
N SER A 118 -20.07 20.15 -11.54
CA SER A 118 -19.58 21.17 -12.44
C SER A 118 -19.96 22.56 -11.94
N THR A 119 -19.05 23.52 -12.12
CA THR A 119 -19.29 24.93 -11.86
C THR A 119 -18.54 25.82 -12.88
N GLU A 120 -18.81 27.11 -12.87
CA GLU A 120 -18.09 28.10 -13.68
C GLU A 120 -17.33 29.05 -12.77
N ILE A 121 -16.04 29.21 -13.00
CA ILE A 121 -15.18 30.17 -12.29
C ILE A 121 -14.74 31.27 -13.26
N LEU A 122 -14.82 32.53 -12.82
CA LEU A 122 -14.21 33.63 -13.52
C LEU A 122 -12.79 33.87 -12.96
N PRO A 123 -11.72 33.47 -13.69
CA PRO A 123 -10.36 33.73 -13.23
C PRO A 123 -10.07 35.22 -13.15
N VAL A 124 -9.41 35.66 -12.10
CA VAL A 124 -9.00 37.06 -11.93
C VAL A 124 -7.49 37.20 -12.13
N LYS A 125 -7.02 38.39 -12.51
CA LYS A 125 -5.60 38.69 -12.62
C LYS A 125 -5.08 39.22 -11.30
N ASP A 126 -4.00 38.60 -10.80
CA ASP A 126 -3.25 39.16 -9.68
C ASP A 126 -2.50 40.45 -10.09
N LEU A 127 -1.87 41.12 -9.13
CA LEU A 127 -1.09 42.34 -9.39
C LEU A 127 0.06 42.16 -10.39
N SER A 128 0.48 40.92 -10.64
CA SER A 128 1.49 40.58 -11.66
C SER A 128 0.86 40.28 -13.03
N GLY A 129 -0.47 40.41 -13.18
CA GLY A 129 -1.21 40.13 -14.40
C GLY A 129 -1.44 38.63 -14.67
N ILE A 130 -1.11 37.75 -13.72
CA ILE A 130 -1.28 36.29 -13.84
C ILE A 130 -2.72 35.93 -13.44
N LYS A 131 -3.39 35.14 -14.28
CA LYS A 131 -4.72 34.61 -13.96
C LYS A 131 -4.64 33.60 -12.80
N ARG A 132 -5.52 33.78 -11.82
CA ARG A 132 -5.64 32.95 -10.62
C ARG A 132 -7.09 32.51 -10.42
N LEU A 133 -7.23 31.31 -9.81
CA LEU A 133 -8.52 30.80 -9.33
C LEU A 133 -8.71 31.01 -7.82
N GLY A 134 -7.64 31.28 -7.08
CA GLY A 134 -7.68 31.39 -5.63
C GLY A 134 -7.76 30.03 -4.94
N ILE A 135 -7.01 29.02 -5.45
CA ILE A 135 -6.92 27.68 -4.90
C ILE A 135 -5.47 27.28 -4.64
N PHE A 136 -5.27 26.54 -3.57
CA PHE A 136 -4.08 25.74 -3.36
C PHE A 136 -4.43 24.30 -3.64
N VAL A 137 -3.66 23.64 -4.51
CA VAL A 137 -3.87 22.24 -4.83
C VAL A 137 -2.70 21.39 -4.38
N ARG A 138 -3.01 20.14 -4.05
CA ARG A 138 -2.06 19.06 -3.83
C ARG A 138 -2.27 18.02 -4.93
N ASP A 139 -1.23 17.63 -5.57
CA ASP A 139 -1.22 16.70 -6.71
C ASP A 139 -0.42 15.42 -6.42
N ASN A 140 0.18 15.36 -5.25
CA ASN A 140 0.89 14.19 -4.79
C ASN A 140 0.70 13.96 -3.29
N PHE A 141 0.78 12.70 -2.90
CA PHE A 141 0.72 12.26 -1.51
C PHE A 141 2.01 11.52 -1.17
N ASN A 142 2.65 11.96 -0.11
CA ASN A 142 3.89 11.38 0.37
C ASN A 142 3.64 10.64 1.68
N GLY A 143 4.30 9.52 1.86
CA GLY A 143 4.22 8.73 3.09
C GLY A 143 5.40 7.79 3.23
N ILE A 144 5.60 7.27 4.43
CA ILE A 144 6.56 6.22 4.73
C ILE A 144 5.80 4.93 5.00
N GLY A 145 6.32 3.84 4.49
CA GLY A 145 5.87 2.48 4.75
C GLY A 145 7.00 1.49 4.61
N THR A 146 6.66 0.23 4.50
CA THR A 146 7.63 -0.86 4.41
C THR A 146 7.37 -1.69 3.16
N VAL A 147 8.44 -2.09 2.49
CA VAL A 147 8.37 -3.09 1.40
C VAL A 147 8.13 -4.45 2.02
N THR A 148 7.14 -5.18 1.51
CA THR A 148 6.83 -6.53 2.00
C THR A 148 7.68 -7.59 1.31
N PHE A 149 7.65 -7.61 -0.02
CA PHE A 149 8.44 -8.54 -0.83
C PHE A 149 8.62 -8.04 -2.25
N ILE A 150 9.55 -8.68 -2.97
CA ILE A 150 9.72 -8.54 -4.41
C ILE A 150 9.59 -9.91 -5.05
N ASN A 151 8.69 -10.04 -6.04
CA ASN A 151 8.47 -11.25 -6.83
C ASN A 151 8.77 -10.95 -8.31
N GLY A 152 9.88 -11.49 -8.82
CA GLY A 152 10.36 -11.11 -10.15
C GLY A 152 10.71 -9.62 -10.22
N GLU A 153 9.95 -8.86 -10.98
CA GLU A 153 10.04 -7.40 -11.08
C GLU A 153 8.96 -6.69 -10.27
N ARG A 154 8.02 -7.43 -9.70
CA ARG A 154 6.89 -6.88 -8.96
C ARG A 154 7.24 -6.63 -7.50
N ILE A 155 7.04 -5.41 -7.02
CA ILE A 155 7.21 -5.01 -5.62
C ILE A 155 5.85 -4.90 -4.94
N ALA A 156 5.75 -5.42 -3.72
CA ALA A 156 4.55 -5.36 -2.88
C ALA A 156 4.85 -4.61 -1.58
N THR A 157 3.94 -3.73 -1.17
CA THR A 157 4.14 -2.83 -0.02
C THR A 157 2.85 -2.61 0.76
N LEU A 158 2.98 -2.11 1.99
CA LEU A 158 1.93 -1.62 2.89
C LEU A 158 0.91 -2.67 3.38
N GLY A 159 0.46 -3.60 2.54
CA GLY A 159 -0.58 -4.57 2.90
C GLY A 159 -2.00 -3.99 3.07
N HIS A 160 -2.18 -2.72 2.75
CA HIS A 160 -3.47 -2.02 2.77
C HIS A 160 -3.46 -0.88 1.74
N PRO A 161 -4.63 -0.39 1.28
CA PRO A 161 -4.70 0.73 0.37
C PRO A 161 -4.23 2.04 1.01
N ILE A 162 -3.80 2.96 0.16
CA ILE A 162 -3.80 4.37 0.50
C ILE A 162 -5.21 4.89 0.26
N LEU A 163 -5.77 5.51 1.29
CA LEU A 163 -7.15 6.02 1.28
C LEU A 163 -7.16 7.52 1.05
N GLY A 164 -8.22 7.99 0.40
CA GLY A 164 -8.57 9.39 0.33
C GLY A 164 -9.17 9.90 1.65
N GLU A 165 -9.57 11.16 1.64
CA GLU A 165 -10.03 11.87 2.85
C GLU A 165 -11.34 11.27 3.44
N TYR A 166 -12.16 10.67 2.59
CA TYR A 166 -13.44 10.07 3.00
C TYR A 166 -13.36 8.55 3.18
N GLY A 167 -12.14 7.98 3.18
CA GLY A 167 -11.92 6.54 3.37
C GLY A 167 -12.08 5.67 2.13
N GLU A 168 -12.29 6.26 0.95
CA GLU A 168 -12.28 5.58 -0.34
C GLU A 168 -10.85 5.18 -0.75
N ILE A 169 -10.72 4.13 -1.56
CA ILE A 169 -9.41 3.79 -2.14
C ILE A 169 -9.01 4.91 -3.11
N MET A 170 -7.88 5.57 -2.82
CA MET A 170 -7.38 6.67 -3.62
C MET A 170 -7.11 6.22 -5.06
N GLN A 171 -7.73 6.90 -6.02
CA GLN A 171 -7.48 6.69 -7.45
C GLN A 171 -6.13 7.30 -7.81
N ILE A 172 -5.21 6.47 -8.27
CA ILE A 172 -3.85 6.90 -8.63
C ILE A 172 -3.64 6.86 -10.14
N THR A 173 -2.80 7.75 -10.66
CA THR A 173 -2.29 7.71 -12.03
C THR A 173 -0.90 7.11 -12.10
N GLY A 174 -0.29 6.85 -10.95
CA GLY A 174 1.04 6.28 -10.80
C GLY A 174 1.72 6.77 -9.53
N GLY A 175 3.03 6.64 -9.51
CA GLY A 175 3.84 7.10 -8.40
C GLY A 175 5.23 6.51 -8.43
N GLU A 176 6.01 6.83 -7.42
CA GLU A 176 7.36 6.32 -7.23
C GLU A 176 7.58 5.85 -5.80
N ILE A 177 8.36 4.81 -5.67
CA ILE A 177 8.88 4.33 -4.38
C ILE A 177 10.36 4.71 -4.31
N TYR A 178 10.74 5.40 -3.25
CA TYR A 178 12.12 5.81 -2.99
C TYR A 178 12.70 4.99 -1.85
N LYS A 179 13.99 4.73 -1.91
CA LYS A 179 14.73 4.30 -0.73
C LYS A 179 14.59 5.39 0.35
N SER A 180 14.39 4.99 1.59
CA SER A 180 14.19 5.92 2.70
C SER A 180 15.11 5.58 3.87
N ASP A 181 15.42 6.59 4.65
CA ASP A 181 16.20 6.49 5.88
C ASP A 181 15.30 6.94 7.04
N ILE A 182 15.12 6.06 8.03
CA ILE A 182 14.33 6.35 9.23
C ILE A 182 15.23 7.12 10.19
N THR A 183 14.89 8.38 10.44
CA THR A 183 15.68 9.32 11.26
C THR A 183 15.10 9.53 12.65
N GLY A 184 13.95 8.91 12.95
CA GLY A 184 13.31 9.00 14.26
C GLY A 184 11.91 8.40 14.27
N TYR A 185 11.28 8.48 15.42
CA TYR A 185 9.92 7.97 15.62
C TYR A 185 9.16 8.78 16.67
N VAL A 186 7.84 8.70 16.60
CA VAL A 186 6.95 9.07 17.71
C VAL A 186 6.44 7.75 18.30
N LYS A 187 6.61 7.60 19.62
CA LYS A 187 6.19 6.40 20.34
C LYS A 187 4.65 6.28 20.32
N GLY A 188 4.16 5.07 20.04
CA GLY A 188 2.75 4.75 20.16
C GLY A 188 2.34 4.60 21.62
N GLU A 189 1.21 5.21 21.98
CA GLU A 189 0.59 5.13 23.29
C GLU A 189 -0.90 4.81 23.15
N ARG A 190 -1.51 4.37 24.24
CA ARG A 190 -2.93 4.08 24.25
C ARG A 190 -3.75 5.31 23.84
N GLY A 191 -4.50 5.21 22.77
CA GLY A 191 -5.31 6.29 22.20
C GLY A 191 -4.59 7.13 21.15
N THR A 192 -3.28 6.91 20.93
CA THR A 192 -2.50 7.65 19.93
C THR A 192 -1.58 6.69 19.17
N ALA A 193 -1.76 6.60 17.88
CA ALA A 193 -0.82 5.87 17.02
C ALA A 193 0.52 6.61 16.98
N GLY A 194 1.62 5.88 17.16
CA GLY A 194 2.95 6.42 16.89
C GLY A 194 3.26 6.43 15.40
N GLU A 195 4.39 6.99 15.01
CA GLU A 195 4.82 7.07 13.62
C GLU A 195 6.35 6.95 13.48
N LEU A 196 6.81 6.35 12.40
CA LEU A 196 8.21 6.46 11.96
C LEU A 196 8.37 7.76 11.17
N ARG A 197 9.49 8.44 11.40
CA ARG A 197 9.90 9.65 10.66
C ARG A 197 11.14 9.35 9.87
N GLY A 198 11.18 9.82 8.63
CA GLY A 198 12.32 9.57 7.78
C GLY A 198 12.39 10.52 6.60
N ILE A 199 13.47 10.40 5.85
CA ILE A 199 13.73 11.18 4.66
C ILE A 199 13.75 10.28 3.42
N PHE A 200 13.21 10.78 2.31
CA PHE A 200 13.29 10.12 1.02
C PHE A 200 14.65 10.42 0.38
N LEU A 201 15.36 9.38 -0.02
CA LEU A 201 16.57 9.52 -0.81
C LEU A 201 16.17 9.70 -2.29
N LYS A 202 15.72 10.90 -2.64
CA LYS A 202 15.07 11.22 -3.93
C LYS A 202 15.88 10.82 -5.19
N ASN A 203 17.19 10.63 -5.06
CA ASN A 203 18.03 10.14 -6.15
C ASN A 203 18.03 8.60 -6.29
N GLN A 204 17.26 7.91 -5.44
CA GLN A 204 17.21 6.46 -5.37
C GLN A 204 15.77 5.97 -5.46
N SER A 205 15.12 6.27 -6.60
CA SER A 205 13.83 5.63 -6.93
C SER A 205 14.09 4.14 -7.17
N ILE A 206 13.38 3.30 -6.40
CA ILE A 206 13.53 1.84 -6.45
C ILE A 206 12.42 1.16 -7.23
N ALA A 207 11.27 1.81 -7.40
CA ALA A 207 10.16 1.28 -8.18
C ALA A 207 9.21 2.38 -8.67
N LYS A 208 8.46 2.06 -9.74
CA LYS A 208 7.31 2.83 -10.21
C LYS A 208 6.03 2.15 -9.73
N ILE A 209 5.14 2.93 -9.12
CA ILE A 209 3.83 2.48 -8.65
C ILE A 209 2.85 2.48 -9.81
N ASP A 210 2.06 1.43 -9.92
CA ASP A 210 1.00 1.30 -10.92
C ASP A 210 -0.33 0.85 -10.34
N LYS A 211 -0.37 0.41 -9.06
CA LYS A 211 -1.59 -0.10 -8.46
C LYS A 211 -1.69 0.26 -6.98
N ASN A 212 -2.85 0.82 -6.60
CA ASN A 212 -3.32 0.98 -5.22
C ASN A 212 -4.63 0.21 -5.06
N CYS A 213 -4.65 -0.82 -4.24
CA CYS A 213 -5.82 -1.67 -4.06
C CYS A 213 -5.95 -2.15 -2.61
N LEU A 214 -7.03 -2.89 -2.31
CA LEU A 214 -7.32 -3.41 -0.97
C LEU A 214 -6.14 -4.12 -0.29
N TYR A 215 -5.26 -4.73 -1.08
CA TYR A 215 -4.17 -5.59 -0.60
C TYR A 215 -2.83 -4.86 -0.47
N GLY A 216 -2.76 -3.59 -0.85
CA GLY A 216 -1.56 -2.78 -0.75
C GLY A 216 -1.30 -1.87 -1.94
N VAL A 217 -0.08 -1.36 -1.98
CA VAL A 217 0.46 -0.58 -3.08
C VAL A 217 1.52 -1.43 -3.79
N PHE A 218 1.40 -1.53 -5.12
CA PHE A 218 2.23 -2.36 -5.97
C PHE A 218 2.85 -1.55 -7.10
N GLY A 219 3.93 -2.09 -7.63
CA GLY A 219 4.64 -1.45 -8.73
C GLY A 219 5.69 -2.36 -9.33
N ASN A 220 6.47 -1.83 -10.25
CA ASN A 220 7.58 -2.54 -10.87
C ASN A 220 8.89 -1.90 -10.40
N ILE A 221 9.85 -2.73 -9.97
CA ILE A 221 11.17 -2.26 -9.55
C ILE A 221 11.90 -1.58 -10.72
N ALA A 222 12.77 -0.64 -10.38
CA ALA A 222 13.64 0.00 -11.37
C ALA A 222 14.62 -1.03 -11.96
N GLU A 223 14.97 -0.87 -13.24
CA GLU A 223 15.90 -1.78 -13.95
C GLU A 223 17.26 -1.94 -13.25
N ASN A 224 17.70 -0.88 -12.59
CA ASN A 224 18.96 -0.85 -11.85
C ASN A 224 18.82 -1.22 -10.36
N PHE A 225 17.66 -1.72 -9.92
CA PHE A 225 17.47 -2.14 -8.54
C PHE A 225 18.26 -3.42 -8.25
N ASP A 226 19.20 -3.36 -7.32
CA ASP A 226 20.02 -4.50 -6.93
C ASP A 226 19.30 -5.39 -5.91
N LYS A 227 18.96 -6.59 -6.34
CA LYS A 227 18.35 -7.64 -5.50
C LYS A 227 19.37 -8.55 -4.82
N SER A 228 20.66 -8.44 -5.15
CA SER A 228 21.70 -9.37 -4.68
C SER A 228 21.91 -9.34 -3.16
N THR A 229 21.52 -8.23 -2.52
CA THR A 229 21.58 -8.06 -1.06
C THR A 229 20.35 -8.57 -0.33
N LEU A 230 19.29 -8.95 -1.06
CA LEU A 230 18.05 -9.40 -0.47
C LEU A 230 18.04 -10.91 -0.23
N THR A 231 17.37 -11.32 0.83
CA THR A 231 17.22 -12.74 1.18
C THR A 231 16.05 -13.36 0.42
N GLU A 232 16.27 -14.49 -0.24
CA GLU A 232 15.18 -15.31 -0.78
C GLU A 232 14.43 -16.01 0.35
N ILE A 233 13.09 -16.05 0.25
CA ILE A 233 12.23 -16.70 1.23
C ILE A 233 11.07 -17.42 0.52
N GLU A 234 10.64 -18.53 1.10
CA GLU A 234 9.43 -19.25 0.66
C GLU A 234 8.18 -18.64 1.29
N ILE A 235 7.06 -18.78 0.59
CA ILE A 235 5.73 -18.41 1.09
C ILE A 235 5.18 -19.55 1.94
N GLY A 236 4.48 -19.20 3.01
CA GLY A 236 3.80 -20.16 3.89
C GLY A 236 2.43 -19.69 4.35
N ASP A 237 1.78 -20.54 5.12
CA ASP A 237 0.53 -20.26 5.80
C ASP A 237 0.78 -19.89 7.26
N ALA A 238 0.10 -18.87 7.73
CA ALA A 238 0.18 -18.45 9.12
C ALA A 238 -0.60 -19.39 10.04
N GLN A 239 -0.03 -19.65 11.20
CA GLN A 239 -0.65 -20.39 12.29
C GLN A 239 -0.58 -19.58 13.59
N ILE A 240 -1.51 -19.82 14.51
CA ILE A 240 -1.44 -19.24 15.85
C ILE A 240 -0.14 -19.69 16.53
N GLY A 241 0.61 -18.74 17.10
CA GLY A 241 1.88 -19.04 17.78
C GLY A 241 2.94 -17.97 17.54
N CYS A 242 4.18 -18.30 17.88
CA CYS A 242 5.33 -17.42 17.72
C CYS A 242 5.61 -17.14 16.24
N ALA A 243 5.98 -15.90 15.95
CA ALA A 243 6.40 -15.42 14.64
C ALA A 243 7.32 -14.21 14.85
N SER A 244 7.84 -13.65 13.79
CA SER A 244 8.62 -12.41 13.84
C SER A 244 8.17 -11.46 12.75
N ILE A 245 8.38 -10.17 12.96
CA ILE A 245 8.29 -9.16 11.90
C ILE A 245 9.69 -8.70 11.52
N PHE A 246 9.87 -8.42 10.23
CA PHE A 246 11.13 -7.89 9.70
C PHE A 246 10.89 -6.46 9.27
N THR A 247 11.46 -5.50 9.99
CA THR A 247 11.13 -4.07 9.83
C THR A 247 12.27 -3.17 10.24
N THR A 248 12.29 -1.98 9.70
CA THR A 248 13.26 -0.92 10.03
C THR A 248 12.59 0.14 10.91
N ILE A 249 13.15 0.42 12.07
CA ILE A 249 12.70 1.49 12.98
C ILE A 249 13.74 2.58 13.18
N ASP A 250 14.94 2.38 12.62
CA ASP A 250 16.06 3.33 12.66
C ASP A 250 17.00 3.03 11.50
N GLY A 251 17.45 4.06 10.77
CA GLY A 251 18.31 3.93 9.59
C GLY A 251 17.60 3.28 8.39
N THR A 252 18.35 2.47 7.65
CA THR A 252 17.90 1.83 6.40
C THR A 252 17.74 0.32 6.50
N GLU A 253 18.34 -0.30 7.52
CA GLU A 253 18.48 -1.76 7.62
C GLU A 253 17.40 -2.38 8.50
N PRO A 254 16.65 -3.37 7.96
CA PRO A 254 15.62 -4.06 8.73
C PRO A 254 16.21 -5.01 9.77
N LYS A 255 15.46 -5.20 10.87
CA LYS A 255 15.76 -6.15 11.95
C LYS A 255 14.56 -7.03 12.23
N MET A 256 14.81 -8.21 12.80
CA MET A 256 13.77 -9.12 13.26
C MET A 256 13.31 -8.72 14.66
N TYR A 257 11.98 -8.70 14.86
CA TYR A 257 11.35 -8.45 16.15
C TYR A 257 10.31 -9.52 16.43
N ASP A 258 10.28 -10.02 17.64
CA ASP A 258 9.38 -11.10 18.03
C ASP A 258 7.94 -10.64 18.19
N ILE A 259 7.03 -11.42 17.64
CA ILE A 259 5.59 -11.25 17.76
C ILE A 259 4.92 -12.60 18.03
N SER A 260 3.64 -12.56 18.35
CA SER A 260 2.75 -13.73 18.32
C SER A 260 1.59 -13.47 17.36
N ILE A 261 1.26 -14.44 16.54
CA ILE A 261 0.00 -14.50 15.82
C ILE A 261 -1.02 -15.04 16.80
N VAL A 262 -1.96 -14.21 17.25
CA VAL A 262 -2.94 -14.58 18.29
C VAL A 262 -4.28 -15.02 17.72
N LYS A 263 -4.55 -14.66 16.47
CA LYS A 263 -5.72 -15.10 15.71
C LYS A 263 -5.38 -15.17 14.22
N THR A 264 -5.90 -16.20 13.56
CA THR A 264 -5.95 -16.30 12.10
C THR A 264 -7.42 -16.35 11.69
N ASP A 265 -7.81 -15.50 10.75
CA ASP A 265 -9.18 -15.45 10.23
C ASP A 265 -9.15 -15.08 8.75
N THR A 266 -8.90 -16.08 7.93
CA THR A 266 -8.80 -15.93 6.49
C THR A 266 -10.16 -16.03 5.78
N LEU A 267 -11.23 -16.37 6.50
CA LEU A 267 -12.54 -16.63 5.92
C LEU A 267 -13.48 -15.41 5.94
N PHE A 268 -13.29 -14.47 6.86
CA PHE A 268 -14.22 -13.36 7.08
C PHE A 268 -13.68 -11.97 6.72
N SER A 269 -12.42 -11.88 6.31
CA SER A 269 -11.82 -10.60 5.91
C SER A 269 -10.73 -10.81 4.87
N ASP A 270 -10.85 -10.11 3.76
CA ASP A 270 -9.84 -10.13 2.69
C ASP A 270 -8.54 -9.42 3.08
N THR A 271 -8.57 -8.52 4.09
CA THR A 271 -7.45 -7.63 4.41
C THR A 271 -6.97 -7.69 5.86
N LYS A 272 -7.76 -8.27 6.79
CA LYS A 272 -7.43 -8.39 8.22
C LYS A 272 -7.42 -9.86 8.63
N ASN A 273 -6.49 -10.61 8.03
CA ASN A 273 -6.44 -12.06 8.18
C ASN A 273 -5.86 -12.50 9.51
N TYR A 274 -5.02 -11.67 10.13
CA TYR A 274 -4.32 -11.99 11.37
C TYR A 274 -4.53 -10.91 12.42
N VAL A 275 -4.62 -11.32 13.68
CA VAL A 275 -4.37 -10.45 14.82
C VAL A 275 -3.01 -10.84 15.37
N ILE A 276 -2.13 -9.86 15.50
CA ILE A 276 -0.79 -10.04 16.02
C ILE A 276 -0.60 -9.27 17.33
N LYS A 277 0.34 -9.74 18.14
CA LYS A 277 0.79 -9.08 19.37
C LYS A 277 2.30 -9.01 19.39
N VAL A 278 2.86 -7.83 19.59
CA VAL A 278 4.29 -7.61 19.78
C VAL A 278 4.70 -8.20 21.13
N SER A 279 5.75 -9.00 21.13
CA SER A 279 6.37 -9.59 22.33
C SER A 279 7.83 -9.17 22.51
N ASP A 280 8.44 -8.59 21.47
CA ASP A 280 9.80 -8.08 21.51
C ASP A 280 9.91 -6.90 22.47
N LYS A 281 10.78 -7.03 23.48
CA LYS A 281 10.96 -6.01 24.53
C LYS A 281 11.60 -4.75 23.97
N GLY A 282 12.59 -4.88 23.08
CA GLY A 282 13.28 -3.74 22.48
C GLY A 282 12.35 -2.89 21.63
N LEU A 283 11.49 -3.53 20.83
CA LEU A 283 10.49 -2.82 20.04
C LEU A 283 9.46 -2.13 20.92
N LEU A 284 8.97 -2.79 21.99
CA LEU A 284 8.02 -2.20 22.93
C LEU A 284 8.62 -1.01 23.70
N GLU A 285 9.88 -1.09 24.11
CA GLU A 285 10.58 0.00 24.80
C GLU A 285 10.81 1.19 23.85
N THR A 286 11.15 0.92 22.59
CA THR A 286 11.47 1.94 21.58
C THR A 286 10.20 2.60 21.06
N THR A 287 9.37 1.86 20.31
CA THR A 287 8.22 2.42 19.59
C THR A 287 6.90 2.28 20.34
N GLY A 288 6.84 1.56 21.45
CA GLY A 288 5.61 1.27 22.20
C GLY A 288 4.77 0.14 21.56
N GLY A 289 5.22 -0.42 20.44
CA GLY A 289 4.55 -1.44 19.66
C GLY A 289 4.58 -1.13 18.17
N ILE A 290 3.48 -1.41 17.48
CA ILE A 290 3.32 -1.13 16.05
C ILE A 290 3.01 0.36 15.87
N VAL A 291 3.72 1.01 14.96
CA VAL A 291 3.56 2.43 14.64
C VAL A 291 3.34 2.63 13.13
N GLN A 292 2.80 3.78 12.75
CA GLN A 292 2.66 4.16 11.35
C GLN A 292 4.04 4.15 10.66
N GLY A 293 4.09 3.68 9.44
CA GLY A 293 5.33 3.41 8.70
C GLY A 293 5.78 1.95 8.76
N MET A 294 5.34 1.16 9.76
CA MET A 294 5.57 -0.28 9.81
C MET A 294 4.59 -1.10 8.94
N SER A 295 3.58 -0.46 8.37
CA SER A 295 2.67 -1.10 7.41
C SER A 295 3.45 -1.69 6.23
N GLY A 296 3.21 -2.95 5.90
CA GLY A 296 3.96 -3.73 4.93
C GLY A 296 5.11 -4.54 5.51
N SER A 297 5.46 -4.38 6.79
CA SER A 297 6.52 -5.20 7.42
C SER A 297 6.22 -6.69 7.28
N PRO A 298 7.10 -7.48 6.67
CA PRO A 298 6.93 -8.93 6.51
C PRO A 298 6.72 -9.65 7.84
N ILE A 299 5.75 -10.56 7.88
CA ILE A 299 5.54 -11.50 8.99
C ILE A 299 6.16 -12.83 8.58
N ILE A 300 7.11 -13.29 9.39
CA ILE A 300 7.87 -14.52 9.15
C ILE A 300 7.53 -15.53 10.24
N GLN A 301 7.15 -16.74 9.83
CA GLN A 301 6.89 -17.85 10.72
C GLN A 301 7.50 -19.14 10.17
N ASN A 302 8.24 -19.88 11.00
CA ASN A 302 8.91 -21.12 10.60
C ASN A 302 9.80 -20.96 9.35
N GLY A 303 10.49 -19.81 9.23
CA GLY A 303 11.37 -19.51 8.08
C GLY A 303 10.63 -19.17 6.78
N LYS A 304 9.32 -18.94 6.81
CA LYS A 304 8.49 -18.61 5.63
C LYS A 304 7.81 -17.26 5.80
N LEU A 305 7.64 -16.54 4.69
CA LEU A 305 6.82 -15.35 4.65
C LEU A 305 5.35 -15.75 4.66
N VAL A 306 4.63 -15.35 5.70
CA VAL A 306 3.20 -15.69 5.86
C VAL A 306 2.28 -14.51 5.64
N GLY A 307 2.78 -13.28 5.74
CA GLY A 307 1.97 -12.08 5.57
C GLY A 307 2.74 -10.78 5.80
N ALA A 308 1.99 -9.72 6.03
CA ALA A 308 2.51 -8.39 6.33
C ALA A 308 1.67 -7.70 7.42
N ILE A 309 2.32 -6.81 8.19
CA ILE A 309 1.63 -5.88 9.09
C ILE A 309 0.79 -4.91 8.26
N THR A 310 -0.41 -4.59 8.74
CA THR A 310 -1.27 -3.60 8.08
C THR A 310 -1.63 -2.43 9.00
N HIS A 311 -2.37 -2.66 10.07
CA HIS A 311 -2.89 -1.61 10.93
C HIS A 311 -2.59 -1.88 12.41
N VAL A 312 -2.32 -0.82 13.15
CA VAL A 312 -2.19 -0.85 14.62
C VAL A 312 -3.55 -0.68 15.28
N PHE A 313 -3.73 -1.26 16.47
CA PHE A 313 -4.88 -0.96 17.32
C PHE A 313 -4.61 0.33 18.11
N ILE A 314 -5.36 1.39 17.84
CA ILE A 314 -5.15 2.70 18.48
C ILE A 314 -5.20 2.60 20.02
N ASN A 315 -6.10 1.77 20.55
CA ASN A 315 -6.24 1.60 22.02
C ASN A 315 -5.26 0.58 22.64
N ASP A 316 -4.47 -0.11 21.82
CA ASP A 316 -3.44 -1.06 22.26
C ASP A 316 -2.35 -1.20 21.18
N PRO A 317 -1.36 -0.29 21.12
CA PRO A 317 -0.31 -0.33 20.10
C PRO A 317 0.54 -1.60 20.10
N THR A 318 0.48 -2.38 21.18
CA THR A 318 1.16 -3.70 21.21
C THR A 318 0.49 -4.73 20.30
N ARG A 319 -0.68 -4.42 19.73
CA ARG A 319 -1.45 -5.27 18.83
C ARG A 319 -1.75 -4.59 17.51
N GLY A 320 -2.01 -5.41 16.50
CA GLY A 320 -2.43 -4.94 15.19
C GLY A 320 -2.98 -6.04 14.32
N PHE A 321 -3.32 -5.66 13.11
CA PHE A 321 -3.75 -6.58 12.05
C PHE A 321 -2.59 -6.91 11.11
N GLY A 322 -2.68 -8.09 10.50
CA GLY A 322 -1.86 -8.50 9.38
C GLY A 322 -2.70 -9.09 8.25
N ILE A 323 -2.16 -8.99 7.04
CA ILE A 323 -2.74 -9.57 5.82
C ILE A 323 -1.95 -10.81 5.42
N SER A 324 -2.62 -11.79 4.82
CA SER A 324 -1.96 -12.96 4.23
C SER A 324 -1.15 -12.58 2.99
N VAL A 325 0.07 -13.13 2.88
CA VAL A 325 0.90 -12.96 1.68
C VAL A 325 0.17 -13.47 0.42
N LYS A 326 -0.69 -14.49 0.54
CA LYS A 326 -1.45 -15.05 -0.58
C LYS A 326 -2.42 -14.04 -1.20
N ASN A 327 -2.91 -13.07 -0.42
CA ASN A 327 -3.76 -12.00 -0.94
C ASN A 327 -2.95 -10.93 -1.70
N MET A 328 -1.66 -10.81 -1.37
CA MET A 328 -0.77 -9.81 -1.98
C MET A 328 -0.04 -10.34 -3.22
N ILE A 329 0.25 -11.65 -3.30
CA ILE A 329 1.17 -12.21 -4.29
C ILE A 329 0.67 -12.14 -5.75
N ASN A 330 -0.65 -12.10 -5.94
CA ASN A 330 -1.30 -12.13 -7.24
C ASN A 330 -1.79 -10.74 -7.73
N GLN A 331 -1.25 -9.65 -7.17
CA GLN A 331 -1.72 -8.29 -7.46
C GLN A 331 -0.97 -7.58 -8.61
#